data_9c4282b5bcae3f209e0d4199915b7cdb
#
_entry.id   9c4282b5bcae3f209e0d4199915b7cdb
#
_cell.length_a   1.000
_cell.length_b   1.000
_cell.length_c   1.000
_cell.angle_alpha   90.00
_cell.angle_beta   90.00
_cell.angle_gamma   90.00
#
_symmetry.space_group_name_H-M   'P 1'
#
loop_
_entity.id
_entity.type
_entity.pdbx_description
1 polymer ?
#
loop_
_entity_poly.entity_id
_entity_poly.type
_entity_poly.pdbx_seq_one_letter_code
_entity_poly.pdbx_strand_id
1 'polypeptide(L)'
;MPIVGGVSVTGFVSPTDVTDTYATHKAEYGAGGHRTVTSITDRDNIPVARREEGMTVWVVDTATEYRLVGGILNTDWVIITGSAVSAVNTRYTAGEAIQAFKVCVVVGGSLYYADYLTPSHASLTKYFSLTGGSIGILIEVVEEGRVEDPSISLIPDTSYFLGTAGGVTTTLATTGFVQKVFVAETVTSLYFDPKPSIKL
;
A
#
# COMPACT_ATOMS: atom_id res chain seq x y z
N MET A 1 14.44 -34.64 31.67
CA MET A 1 14.14 -34.04 30.37
C MET A 1 15.34 -33.17 30.00
N PRO A 2 16.12 -33.49 28.95
CA PRO A 2 17.25 -32.66 28.60
C PRO A 2 16.73 -31.31 28.08
N ILE A 3 17.28 -30.22 28.58
CA ILE A 3 17.02 -28.89 28.04
C ILE A 3 17.75 -28.84 26.70
N VAL A 4 17.00 -29.07 25.62
CA VAL A 4 17.49 -28.89 24.26
C VAL A 4 17.30 -27.41 23.92
N GLY A 5 18.39 -26.67 23.82
CA GLY A 5 18.38 -25.26 23.43
C GLY A 5 18.83 -24.29 24.51
N GLY A 6 20.00 -24.53 25.07
CA GLY A 6 20.69 -23.51 25.88
C GLY A 6 21.40 -22.50 24.95
N VAL A 7 21.31 -21.21 25.28
CA VAL A 7 22.16 -20.21 24.65
C VAL A 7 23.55 -20.29 25.31
N SER A 8 24.55 -20.70 24.54
CA SER A 8 25.95 -20.60 24.99
C SER A 8 26.42 -19.17 24.73
N VAL A 9 26.55 -18.40 25.82
CA VAL A 9 27.08 -17.04 25.73
C VAL A 9 28.57 -17.13 26.00
N THR A 10 29.40 -16.92 24.96
CA THR A 10 30.87 -16.93 25.05
C THR A 10 31.47 -15.57 25.41
N GLY A 11 30.65 -14.57 25.67
CA GLY A 11 31.04 -13.21 26.04
C GLY A 11 30.13 -12.61 27.12
N PHE A 12 30.47 -11.43 27.59
CA PHE A 12 29.67 -10.71 28.56
C PHE A 12 28.35 -10.26 27.92
N VAL A 13 27.23 -10.61 28.56
CA VAL A 13 25.94 -9.96 28.34
C VAL A 13 25.88 -8.79 29.32
N SER A 14 25.99 -7.57 28.82
CA SER A 14 26.01 -6.36 29.63
C SER A 14 24.98 -5.35 29.11
N PRO A 15 24.56 -4.41 29.97
CA PRO A 15 23.81 -3.25 29.49
C PRO A 15 24.55 -2.48 28.41
N THR A 16 23.82 -1.74 27.57
CA THR A 16 24.36 -0.96 26.46
C THR A 16 25.28 0.17 26.96
N ASP A 17 24.95 0.75 28.10
CA ASP A 17 25.75 1.77 28.81
C ASP A 17 25.47 1.78 30.29
N VAL A 18 26.08 2.73 31.02
CA VAL A 18 25.98 2.85 32.49
C VAL A 18 24.59 3.28 33.00
N THR A 19 23.72 3.74 32.13
CA THR A 19 22.34 4.18 32.43
C THR A 19 21.31 3.09 32.20
N ASP A 20 21.66 2.05 31.40
CA ASP A 20 20.83 0.90 31.13
C ASP A 20 21.03 -0.20 32.18
N THR A 21 19.94 -0.72 32.72
CA THR A 21 19.94 -1.80 33.73
C THR A 21 19.63 -3.17 33.17
N TYR A 22 19.30 -3.26 31.86
CA TYR A 22 18.90 -4.51 31.20
C TYR A 22 20.01 -5.05 30.32
N ALA A 23 20.22 -6.36 30.39
CA ALA A 23 21.11 -7.04 29.45
C ALA A 23 20.53 -7.05 28.06
N THR A 24 21.24 -6.49 27.08
CA THR A 24 20.85 -6.44 25.67
C THR A 24 21.82 -7.21 24.80
N HIS A 25 21.34 -7.71 23.66
CA HIS A 25 22.20 -8.27 22.61
C HIS A 25 21.91 -7.54 21.31
N LYS A 26 22.90 -7.44 20.45
CA LYS A 26 22.68 -6.88 19.11
C LYS A 26 21.87 -7.85 18.26
N ALA A 27 20.86 -7.32 17.57
CA ALA A 27 19.99 -8.10 16.68
C ALA A 27 20.78 -8.87 15.61
N GLU A 28 21.95 -8.37 15.17
CA GLU A 28 22.81 -9.01 14.18
C GLU A 28 23.27 -10.43 14.55
N TYR A 29 23.25 -10.78 15.86
CA TYR A 29 23.66 -12.09 16.36
C TYR A 29 22.48 -13.03 16.67
N GLY A 30 21.25 -12.51 16.63
CA GLY A 30 20.04 -13.31 16.80
C GLY A 30 19.63 -14.09 15.54
N ALA A 31 18.72 -15.05 15.68
CA ALA A 31 17.98 -15.64 14.56
C ALA A 31 16.63 -14.91 14.41
N GLY A 32 16.20 -14.67 13.16
CA GLY A 32 14.94 -13.97 12.88
C GLY A 32 14.88 -12.52 13.36
N GLY A 33 13.68 -12.05 13.64
CA GLY A 33 13.40 -10.73 14.20
C GLY A 33 13.55 -9.57 13.23
N HIS A 34 13.82 -8.37 13.78
CA HIS A 34 14.07 -7.16 12.99
C HIS A 34 15.55 -6.79 13.00
N ARG A 35 16.09 -6.44 11.85
CA ARG A 35 17.48 -5.99 11.68
C ARG A 35 17.57 -4.73 10.87
N THR A 36 18.69 -4.01 11.05
CA THR A 36 19.09 -2.90 10.18
C THR A 36 20.41 -3.26 9.52
N VAL A 37 20.49 -3.04 8.21
CA VAL A 37 21.70 -3.24 7.40
C VAL A 37 21.94 -2.02 6.50
N THR A 38 23.16 -1.84 6.02
CA THR A 38 23.50 -0.69 5.19
C THR A 38 22.93 -0.83 3.78
N SER A 39 23.14 -1.98 3.13
CA SER A 39 22.81 -2.19 1.73
C SER A 39 21.97 -3.46 1.48
N ILE A 40 21.43 -3.57 0.26
CA ILE A 40 20.77 -4.81 -0.22
C ILE A 40 21.76 -5.99 -0.18
N THR A 41 23.01 -5.76 -0.50
CA THR A 41 24.06 -6.79 -0.44
C THR A 41 24.24 -7.30 0.99
N ASP A 42 24.25 -6.43 1.98
CA ASP A 42 24.35 -6.83 3.39
C ASP A 42 23.13 -7.61 3.85
N ARG A 43 21.93 -7.24 3.37
CA ARG A 43 20.69 -8.03 3.60
C ARG A 43 20.87 -9.44 3.04
N ASP A 44 21.34 -9.56 1.81
CA ASP A 44 21.49 -10.84 1.11
C ASP A 44 22.63 -11.68 1.68
N ASN A 45 23.58 -11.08 2.36
CA ASN A 45 24.67 -11.74 3.07
C ASN A 45 24.31 -12.20 4.49
N ILE A 46 23.10 -11.91 5.00
CA ILE A 46 22.67 -12.47 6.27
C ILE A 46 22.69 -14.00 6.16
N PRO A 47 23.44 -14.73 7.02
CA PRO A 47 23.52 -16.18 6.94
C PRO A 47 22.16 -16.85 7.00
N VAL A 48 21.90 -17.82 6.13
CA VAL A 48 20.60 -18.55 6.06
C VAL A 48 20.22 -19.14 7.42
N ALA A 49 21.18 -19.64 8.19
CA ALA A 49 20.96 -20.16 9.53
C ALA A 49 20.45 -19.12 10.56
N ARG A 50 20.48 -17.84 10.20
CA ARG A 50 19.96 -16.73 11.02
C ARG A 50 18.66 -16.16 10.47
N ARG A 51 18.16 -16.69 9.36
CA ARG A 51 16.92 -16.24 8.74
C ARG A 51 15.76 -17.11 9.22
N GLU A 52 14.63 -16.48 9.42
CA GLU A 52 13.36 -17.11 9.71
C GLU A 52 12.26 -16.45 8.88
N GLU A 53 11.25 -17.20 8.50
CA GLU A 53 10.08 -16.63 7.85
C GLU A 53 9.44 -15.55 8.73
N GLY A 54 9.08 -14.42 8.13
CA GLY A 54 8.59 -13.25 8.84
C GLY A 54 9.68 -12.32 9.36
N MET A 55 10.97 -12.68 9.28
CA MET A 55 12.09 -11.79 9.60
C MET A 55 12.01 -10.50 8.78
N THR A 56 12.25 -9.35 9.42
CA THR A 56 12.27 -8.05 8.75
C THR A 56 13.67 -7.43 8.76
N VAL A 57 13.98 -6.67 7.71
CA VAL A 57 15.26 -5.96 7.57
C VAL A 57 15.04 -4.57 7.01
N TRP A 58 15.49 -3.54 7.73
CA TRP A 58 15.59 -2.18 7.22
C TRP A 58 16.91 -1.99 6.47
N VAL A 59 16.84 -1.58 5.21
CA VAL A 59 18.00 -1.26 4.37
C VAL A 59 18.16 0.26 4.31
N VAL A 60 19.28 0.76 4.86
CA VAL A 60 19.52 2.20 5.06
C VAL A 60 19.67 2.94 3.73
N ASP A 61 20.49 2.41 2.80
CA ASP A 61 20.81 3.07 1.53
C ASP A 61 19.58 3.33 0.65
N THR A 62 18.58 2.45 0.72
CA THR A 62 17.34 2.54 -0.05
C THR A 62 16.17 3.04 0.77
N ALA A 63 16.35 3.26 2.08
CA ALA A 63 15.28 3.58 3.04
C ALA A 63 14.08 2.65 2.91
N THR A 64 14.34 1.33 2.77
CA THR A 64 13.32 0.33 2.45
C THR A 64 13.34 -0.80 3.46
N GLU A 65 12.16 -1.21 3.92
CA GLU A 65 12.00 -2.38 4.77
C GLU A 65 11.61 -3.61 3.94
N TYR A 66 12.23 -4.75 4.27
CA TYR A 66 11.97 -6.04 3.62
C TYR A 66 11.51 -7.06 4.66
N ARG A 67 10.68 -8.02 4.23
CA ARG A 67 10.26 -9.18 5.02
C ARG A 67 10.47 -10.47 4.23
N LEU A 68 10.90 -11.52 4.92
CA LEU A 68 10.88 -12.88 4.34
C LEU A 68 9.44 -13.43 4.35
N VAL A 69 8.96 -13.82 3.17
CA VAL A 69 7.60 -14.35 2.96
C VAL A 69 7.68 -15.60 2.08
N GLY A 70 7.16 -16.71 2.59
CA GLY A 70 7.14 -18.00 1.86
C GLY A 70 8.45 -18.77 1.86
N GLY A 71 9.49 -18.28 2.56
CA GLY A 71 10.80 -18.94 2.65
C GLY A 71 11.88 -18.06 3.27
N ILE A 72 13.15 -18.51 3.13
CA ILE A 72 14.31 -17.84 3.74
C ILE A 72 15.45 -17.57 2.73
N LEU A 73 15.18 -17.71 1.43
CA LEU A 73 16.13 -17.43 0.37
C LEU A 73 16.18 -15.93 0.04
N ASN A 74 17.17 -15.50 -0.73
CA ASN A 74 17.25 -14.10 -1.17
C ASN A 74 16.08 -13.68 -2.07
N THR A 75 15.46 -14.63 -2.77
CA THR A 75 14.27 -14.42 -3.61
C THR A 75 13.00 -14.24 -2.81
N ASP A 76 13.00 -14.58 -1.52
CA ASP A 76 11.83 -14.53 -0.67
C ASP A 76 11.70 -13.20 0.10
N TRP A 77 12.65 -12.28 -0.10
CA TRP A 77 12.55 -10.92 0.42
C TRP A 77 11.50 -10.11 -0.35
N VAL A 78 10.44 -9.75 0.32
CA VAL A 78 9.38 -8.88 -0.19
C VAL A 78 9.53 -7.50 0.45
N ILE A 79 9.43 -6.45 -0.35
CA ILE A 79 9.39 -5.07 0.18
C ILE A 79 8.15 -4.92 1.04
N ILE A 80 8.35 -4.52 2.29
CA ILE A 80 7.27 -3.95 3.07
C ILE A 80 7.15 -2.50 2.61
N THR A 81 6.36 -2.29 1.59
CA THR A 81 5.87 -0.94 1.33
C THR A 81 5.11 -0.56 2.58
N GLY A 82 5.69 0.31 3.38
CA GLY A 82 4.94 0.98 4.42
C GLY A 82 3.74 1.57 3.71
N SER A 83 2.56 1.04 3.98
CA SER A 83 1.33 1.68 3.55
C SER A 83 1.37 3.07 4.16
N ALA A 84 1.83 4.04 3.36
CA ALA A 84 1.54 5.42 3.62
C ALA A 84 0.02 5.50 3.64
N VAL A 85 -0.52 5.61 4.83
CA VAL A 85 -1.96 5.69 5.13
C VAL A 85 -2.73 4.57 4.45
N SER A 86 -3.03 3.53 5.21
CA SER A 86 -3.98 2.50 4.84
C SER A 86 -5.27 3.16 4.37
N ALA A 87 -5.41 3.33 3.07
CA ALA A 87 -6.72 3.41 2.51
C ALA A 87 -7.43 2.14 2.98
N VAL A 88 -8.56 2.27 3.64
CA VAL A 88 -9.36 1.10 4.04
C VAL A 88 -9.81 0.45 2.74
N ASN A 89 -9.07 -0.58 2.32
CA ASN A 89 -9.38 -1.29 1.09
C ASN A 89 -10.67 -2.08 1.32
N THR A 90 -11.74 -1.60 0.76
CA THR A 90 -13.03 -2.29 0.73
C THR A 90 -13.12 -3.07 -0.58
N ARG A 91 -13.91 -4.13 -0.60
CA ARG A 91 -14.15 -4.94 -1.81
C ARG A 91 -15.63 -4.94 -2.13
N TYR A 92 -15.93 -4.74 -3.41
CA TYR A 92 -17.28 -4.83 -3.94
C TYR A 92 -17.32 -5.76 -5.14
N THR A 93 -18.43 -6.46 -5.31
CA THR A 93 -18.69 -7.25 -6.51
C THR A 93 -18.91 -6.33 -7.70
N ALA A 94 -18.21 -6.57 -8.80
CA ALA A 94 -18.38 -5.80 -10.04
C ALA A 94 -19.77 -6.05 -10.64
N GLY A 95 -20.54 -5.01 -10.86
CA GLY A 95 -21.82 -5.03 -11.56
C GLY A 95 -21.65 -4.94 -13.09
N GLU A 96 -20.50 -4.52 -13.56
CA GLU A 96 -20.03 -4.49 -14.96
C GLU A 96 -18.54 -4.82 -15.02
N ALA A 97 -17.94 -4.92 -16.19
CA ALA A 97 -16.50 -5.11 -16.31
C ALA A 97 -15.76 -3.82 -15.88
N ILE A 98 -15.02 -3.89 -14.79
CA ILE A 98 -14.27 -2.76 -14.21
C ILE A 98 -12.79 -2.90 -14.57
N GLN A 99 -12.17 -1.80 -14.97
CA GLN A 99 -10.72 -1.67 -15.11
C GLN A 99 -10.12 -1.10 -13.82
N ALA A 100 -8.84 -1.37 -13.56
CA ALA A 100 -8.12 -0.71 -12.48
C ALA A 100 -8.02 0.81 -12.73
N PHE A 101 -7.85 1.57 -11.65
CA PHE A 101 -7.64 3.02 -11.65
C PHE A 101 -8.79 3.82 -12.26
N LYS A 102 -10.01 3.41 -11.95
CA LYS A 102 -11.26 4.08 -12.35
C LYS A 102 -12.04 4.55 -11.15
N VAL A 103 -12.78 5.63 -11.32
CA VAL A 103 -13.72 6.12 -10.30
C VAL A 103 -15.03 5.37 -10.43
N CYS A 104 -15.50 4.81 -9.32
CA CYS A 104 -16.66 3.95 -9.26
C CYS A 104 -17.68 4.44 -8.23
N VAL A 105 -18.90 3.91 -8.30
CA VAL A 105 -19.98 4.06 -7.34
C VAL A 105 -20.58 2.69 -7.04
N VAL A 106 -21.20 2.55 -5.87
CA VAL A 106 -21.94 1.34 -5.50
C VAL A 106 -23.45 1.60 -5.69
N VAL A 107 -24.08 0.77 -6.51
CA VAL A 107 -25.52 0.79 -6.77
C VAL A 107 -26.07 -0.61 -6.53
N GLY A 108 -27.09 -0.73 -5.66
CA GLY A 108 -27.67 -2.03 -5.33
C GLY A 108 -26.68 -3.06 -4.76
N GLY A 109 -25.59 -2.60 -4.11
CA GLY A 109 -24.55 -3.47 -3.53
C GLY A 109 -23.46 -3.91 -4.52
N SER A 110 -23.53 -3.51 -5.78
CA SER A 110 -22.52 -3.81 -6.81
C SER A 110 -21.81 -2.54 -7.29
N LEU A 111 -20.58 -2.72 -7.76
CA LEU A 111 -19.70 -1.64 -8.21
C LEU A 111 -19.92 -1.35 -9.70
N TYR A 112 -20.09 -0.08 -10.03
CA TYR A 112 -20.25 0.44 -11.39
C TYR A 112 -19.35 1.65 -11.61
N TYR A 113 -19.04 1.98 -12.86
CA TYR A 113 -18.34 3.22 -13.16
C TYR A 113 -19.14 4.45 -12.72
N ALA A 114 -18.47 5.39 -12.09
CA ALA A 114 -19.06 6.71 -11.87
C ALA A 114 -19.11 7.48 -13.18
N ASP A 115 -20.14 8.31 -13.38
CA ASP A 115 -20.30 9.14 -14.56
C ASP A 115 -20.91 10.48 -14.17
N TYR A 116 -20.29 11.60 -14.59
CA TYR A 116 -20.76 12.94 -14.27
C TYR A 116 -22.04 13.32 -15.04
N LEU A 117 -22.40 12.60 -16.10
CA LEU A 117 -23.67 12.79 -16.83
C LEU A 117 -24.84 12.05 -16.19
N THR A 118 -24.59 11.18 -15.21
CA THR A 118 -25.61 10.42 -14.50
C THR A 118 -25.96 11.13 -13.19
N PRO A 119 -27.07 11.90 -13.10
CA PRO A 119 -27.39 12.74 -11.94
C PRO A 119 -27.48 11.98 -10.60
N SER A 120 -27.91 10.72 -10.63
CA SER A 120 -27.99 9.86 -9.43
C SER A 120 -26.61 9.54 -8.87
N HIS A 121 -25.54 9.58 -9.66
CA HIS A 121 -24.18 9.35 -9.19
C HIS A 121 -23.65 10.55 -8.38
N ALA A 122 -24.22 11.75 -8.53
CA ALA A 122 -23.73 12.96 -7.85
C ALA A 122 -23.68 12.80 -6.32
N SER A 123 -24.70 12.18 -5.73
CA SER A 123 -24.85 12.01 -4.29
C SER A 123 -24.23 10.72 -3.73
N LEU A 124 -23.79 9.80 -4.58
CA LEU A 124 -23.19 8.54 -4.14
C LEU A 124 -21.74 8.72 -3.73
N THR A 125 -21.30 7.93 -2.75
CA THR A 125 -19.86 7.81 -2.41
C THR A 125 -19.07 7.33 -3.62
N LYS A 126 -17.92 7.94 -3.84
CA LYS A 126 -16.99 7.56 -4.90
C LYS A 126 -15.91 6.65 -4.34
N TYR A 127 -15.56 5.68 -5.14
CA TYR A 127 -14.49 4.72 -4.87
C TYR A 127 -13.49 4.76 -6.02
N PHE A 128 -12.23 4.50 -5.73
CA PHE A 128 -11.19 4.37 -6.73
C PHE A 128 -10.77 2.89 -6.82
N SER A 129 -10.95 2.26 -7.98
CA SER A 129 -10.62 0.85 -8.17
C SER A 129 -9.10 0.64 -8.22
N LEU A 130 -8.60 -0.25 -7.38
CA LEU A 130 -7.18 -0.65 -7.37
C LEU A 130 -6.94 -1.85 -8.29
N THR A 131 -7.95 -2.70 -8.44
CA THR A 131 -7.90 -3.87 -9.32
C THR A 131 -8.99 -3.79 -10.38
N GLY A 132 -8.85 -4.56 -11.45
CA GLY A 132 -9.88 -4.75 -12.46
C GLY A 132 -10.44 -6.16 -12.45
N GLY A 133 -11.59 -6.35 -13.09
CA GLY A 133 -12.22 -7.67 -13.24
C GLY A 133 -13.51 -7.63 -14.06
N SER A 134 -13.97 -8.81 -14.47
CA SER A 134 -15.26 -8.99 -15.14
C SER A 134 -16.42 -8.89 -14.14
N ILE A 135 -17.64 -8.78 -14.65
CA ILE A 135 -18.86 -8.82 -13.85
C ILE A 135 -18.84 -10.02 -12.86
N GLY A 136 -19.27 -9.79 -11.64
CA GLY A 136 -19.31 -10.81 -10.58
C GLY A 136 -17.99 -11.01 -9.81
N ILE A 137 -16.87 -10.43 -10.24
CA ILE A 137 -15.58 -10.50 -9.55
C ILE A 137 -15.51 -9.44 -8.44
N LEU A 138 -14.82 -9.77 -7.35
CA LEU A 138 -14.54 -8.81 -6.28
C LEU A 138 -13.44 -7.85 -6.71
N ILE A 139 -13.75 -6.57 -6.72
CA ILE A 139 -12.84 -5.46 -7.04
C ILE A 139 -12.41 -4.80 -5.73
N GLU A 140 -11.12 -4.62 -5.55
CA GLU A 140 -10.56 -3.87 -4.44
C GLU A 140 -10.61 -2.37 -4.75
N VAL A 141 -11.13 -1.59 -3.81
CA VAL A 141 -11.34 -0.14 -3.97
C VAL A 141 -10.89 0.63 -2.75
N VAL A 142 -10.62 1.90 -2.97
CA VAL A 142 -10.30 2.91 -1.95
C VAL A 142 -11.44 3.94 -1.91
N GLU A 143 -11.90 4.30 -0.72
CA GLU A 143 -12.86 5.39 -0.51
C GLU A 143 -12.17 6.74 -0.35
N GLU A 144 -11.04 6.75 0.36
CA GLU A 144 -10.19 7.93 0.58
C GLU A 144 -8.76 7.47 0.89
N GLY A 145 -7.76 8.20 0.40
CA GLY A 145 -6.36 7.98 0.76
C GLY A 145 -5.40 8.05 -0.42
N ARG A 146 -4.13 7.81 -0.10
CA ARG A 146 -3.05 7.82 -1.09
C ARG A 146 -3.03 6.52 -1.88
N VAL A 147 -2.93 6.65 -3.20
CA VAL A 147 -2.72 5.55 -4.13
C VAL A 147 -1.43 5.81 -4.90
N GLU A 148 -0.58 4.80 -4.97
CA GLU A 148 0.67 4.85 -5.72
C GLU A 148 0.83 3.57 -6.54
N ASP A 149 1.01 3.72 -7.84
CA ASP A 149 1.21 2.60 -8.76
C ASP A 149 2.00 3.07 -9.99
N PRO A 150 3.06 2.36 -10.41
CA PRO A 150 3.90 2.76 -11.55
C PRO A 150 3.17 2.75 -12.90
N SER A 151 2.00 2.11 -13.01
CA SER A 151 1.17 2.11 -14.22
C SER A 151 0.26 3.34 -14.35
N ILE A 152 0.12 4.13 -13.29
CA ILE A 152 -0.58 5.41 -13.32
C ILE A 152 0.33 6.46 -13.98
N SER A 153 -0.25 7.30 -14.83
CA SER A 153 0.46 8.43 -15.45
C SER A 153 -0.35 9.71 -15.28
N LEU A 154 0.13 10.60 -14.42
CA LEU A 154 -0.56 11.83 -14.01
C LEU A 154 0.35 13.05 -14.22
N ILE A 155 -0.26 14.23 -14.24
CA ILE A 155 0.45 15.51 -14.17
C ILE A 155 0.54 15.89 -12.67
N PRO A 156 1.73 16.00 -12.08
CA PRO A 156 1.91 16.37 -10.68
C PRO A 156 1.20 17.69 -10.31
N ASP A 157 0.84 17.84 -9.04
CA ASP A 157 0.19 19.02 -8.47
C ASP A 157 -1.11 19.45 -9.17
N THR A 158 -1.75 18.49 -9.88
CA THR A 158 -2.94 18.75 -10.70
C THR A 158 -4.18 18.14 -10.07
N SER A 159 -5.28 18.91 -10.04
CA SER A 159 -6.60 18.40 -9.64
C SER A 159 -7.27 17.67 -10.79
N TYR A 160 -7.82 16.49 -10.48
CA TYR A 160 -8.56 15.67 -11.42
C TYR A 160 -10.04 15.63 -11.04
N PHE A 161 -10.89 15.70 -12.05
CA PHE A 161 -12.35 15.72 -11.95
C PHE A 161 -12.93 14.44 -12.56
N LEU A 162 -14.13 14.05 -12.08
CA LEU A 162 -14.86 12.92 -12.64
C LEU A 162 -15.20 13.17 -14.11
N GLY A 163 -14.86 12.19 -14.95
CA GLY A 163 -15.23 12.09 -16.35
C GLY A 163 -16.38 11.11 -16.60
N THR A 164 -16.53 10.65 -17.81
CA THR A 164 -17.48 9.59 -18.20
C THR A 164 -16.89 8.20 -17.93
N ALA A 165 -17.75 7.22 -17.64
CA ALA A 165 -17.38 5.80 -17.48
C ALA A 165 -16.16 5.59 -16.54
N GLY A 166 -16.19 6.22 -15.37
CA GLY A 166 -15.12 6.13 -14.37
C GLY A 166 -13.81 6.81 -14.76
N GLY A 167 -13.75 7.47 -15.92
CA GLY A 167 -12.60 8.23 -16.35
C GLY A 167 -12.39 9.49 -15.50
N VAL A 168 -11.19 10.08 -15.62
CA VAL A 168 -10.85 11.34 -14.97
C VAL A 168 -10.29 12.34 -15.97
N THR A 169 -10.46 13.61 -15.70
CA THR A 169 -10.04 14.71 -16.58
C THR A 169 -9.52 15.88 -15.74
N THR A 170 -8.65 16.67 -16.33
CA THR A 170 -8.20 17.96 -15.77
C THR A 170 -9.11 19.12 -16.19
N THR A 171 -10.03 18.90 -17.12
CA THR A 171 -10.97 19.90 -17.62
C THR A 171 -12.30 19.81 -16.87
N LEU A 172 -12.86 20.94 -16.49
CA LEU A 172 -14.18 21.00 -15.86
C LEU A 172 -15.27 20.65 -16.85
N ALA A 173 -16.24 19.82 -16.41
CA ALA A 173 -17.45 19.58 -17.18
C ALA A 173 -18.28 20.87 -17.32
N THR A 174 -19.01 20.99 -18.42
CA THR A 174 -19.93 22.11 -18.69
C THR A 174 -21.40 21.72 -18.59
N THR A 175 -21.68 20.44 -18.36
CA THR A 175 -23.03 19.87 -18.20
C THR A 175 -23.00 18.77 -17.14
N GLY A 176 -24.15 18.36 -16.61
CA GLY A 176 -24.25 17.32 -15.60
C GLY A 176 -23.84 17.82 -14.22
N PHE A 177 -22.74 17.31 -13.66
CA PHE A 177 -22.18 17.83 -12.41
C PHE A 177 -20.64 17.82 -12.46
N VAL A 178 -20.03 18.71 -11.69
CA VAL A 178 -18.58 18.76 -11.47
C VAL A 178 -18.25 18.15 -10.13
N GLN A 179 -17.29 17.25 -10.10
CA GLN A 179 -16.76 16.69 -8.86
C GLN A 179 -15.26 16.49 -8.98
N LYS A 180 -14.48 17.17 -8.11
CA LYS A 180 -13.07 16.87 -7.92
C LYS A 180 -12.97 15.53 -7.21
N VAL A 181 -12.13 14.62 -7.72
CA VAL A 181 -11.99 13.26 -7.18
C VAL A 181 -10.63 13.02 -6.52
N PHE A 182 -9.57 13.64 -7.04
CA PHE A 182 -8.23 13.57 -6.42
C PHE A 182 -7.32 14.71 -6.85
N VAL A 183 -6.16 14.76 -6.19
CA VAL A 183 -4.99 15.54 -6.60
C VAL A 183 -3.86 14.57 -6.91
N ALA A 184 -3.17 14.75 -8.02
CA ALA A 184 -1.95 14.05 -8.32
C ALA A 184 -0.81 14.65 -7.47
N GLU A 185 -0.10 13.80 -6.71
CA GLU A 185 1.07 14.21 -5.92
C GLU A 185 2.35 14.08 -6.74
N THR A 186 2.44 12.99 -7.51
CA THR A 186 3.55 12.74 -8.44
C THR A 186 3.01 12.20 -9.77
N VAL A 187 3.89 11.80 -10.67
CA VAL A 187 3.50 11.15 -11.95
C VAL A 187 2.77 9.83 -11.70
N THR A 188 3.08 9.13 -10.60
CA THR A 188 2.59 7.77 -10.30
C THR A 188 1.79 7.70 -9.00
N SER A 189 1.58 8.82 -8.30
CA SER A 189 0.82 8.83 -7.04
C SER A 189 -0.23 9.94 -7.01
N LEU A 190 -1.33 9.64 -6.32
CA LEU A 190 -2.44 10.55 -6.11
C LEU A 190 -2.98 10.44 -4.67
N TYR A 191 -3.66 11.48 -4.21
CA TYR A 191 -4.48 11.44 -3.01
C TYR A 191 -5.95 11.49 -3.41
N PHE A 192 -6.62 10.34 -3.29
CA PHE A 192 -8.05 10.20 -3.59
C PHE A 192 -8.87 10.77 -2.45
N ASP A 193 -9.59 11.85 -2.71
CA ASP A 193 -10.42 12.60 -1.77
C ASP A 193 -11.55 13.26 -2.53
N PRO A 194 -12.61 12.49 -2.84
CA PRO A 194 -13.75 13.00 -3.60
C PRO A 194 -14.48 14.11 -2.85
N LYS A 195 -14.49 15.30 -3.42
CA LYS A 195 -15.20 16.45 -2.85
C LYS A 195 -16.70 16.40 -3.21
N PRO A 196 -17.57 17.12 -2.50
CA PRO A 196 -18.97 17.23 -2.89
C PRO A 196 -19.14 17.65 -4.35
N SER A 197 -20.13 17.06 -5.02
CA SER A 197 -20.47 17.39 -6.40
C SER A 197 -21.21 18.72 -6.50
N ILE A 198 -20.96 19.47 -7.57
CA ILE A 198 -21.64 20.70 -7.91
C ILE A 198 -22.46 20.45 -9.18
N LYS A 199 -23.76 20.58 -9.08
CA LYS A 199 -24.67 20.46 -10.23
C LYS A 199 -24.51 21.70 -11.11
N LEU A 200 -24.47 21.49 -12.43
CA LEU A 200 -24.40 22.53 -13.46
C LEU A 200 -25.76 22.81 -14.07
#